data_3c29b0193e1490ef6998026db52adc9d
#
_entry.id   3c29b0193e1490ef6998026db52adc9d
#
_cell.length_a   1.000
_cell.length_b   1.000
_cell.length_c   1.000
_cell.angle_alpha   90.00
_cell.angle_beta   90.00
_cell.angle_gamma   90.00
#
_symmetry.space_group_name_H-M   'P 1'
#
loop_
_entity.id
_entity.type
_entity.pdbx_description
1 polymer ?
#
loop_
_entity_poly.entity_id
_entity_poly.type
_entity_poly.pdbx_seq_one_letter_code
_entity_poly.pdbx_strand_id
1 'polypeptide(L)'
;MFTDTKAFSGFAAPDIDEARRFYGETLGLKTSMENDLLILHLAGGRDTMVYPKPDFTPATYTILNFPVADVEKAVDELTSRGVEFERYEGFEQDEKGIFRGEGPLIAWFKDPAGNILAVLEQ
;
A
#
# COMPACT_ATOMS: atom_id res chain seq x y z
N MET A 1 -19.35 22.52 -4.46
CA MET A 1 -18.18 23.04 -5.19
C MET A 1 -17.39 21.91 -5.85
N PHE A 2 -17.12 20.82 -5.15
CA PHE A 2 -16.29 19.73 -5.69
C PHE A 2 -17.06 18.47 -6.06
N THR A 3 -18.39 18.54 -6.13
CA THR A 3 -19.25 17.37 -6.35
C THR A 3 -18.87 16.58 -7.61
N ASP A 4 -18.55 17.28 -8.69
CA ASP A 4 -18.24 16.66 -9.97
C ASP A 4 -16.75 16.62 -10.29
N THR A 5 -15.91 16.98 -9.33
CA THR A 5 -14.47 16.96 -9.50
C THR A 5 -13.94 15.55 -9.23
N LYS A 6 -13.18 15.02 -10.19
CA LYS A 6 -12.57 13.69 -10.03
C LYS A 6 -11.30 13.80 -9.21
N ALA A 7 -11.47 13.95 -7.91
CA ALA A 7 -10.34 14.05 -6.98
C ALA A 7 -9.53 12.77 -6.97
N PHE A 8 -8.24 12.90 -6.79
CA PHE A 8 -7.36 11.75 -6.61
C PHE A 8 -6.47 11.97 -5.40
N SER A 9 -6.02 10.87 -4.82
CA SER A 9 -5.17 10.90 -3.63
C SER A 9 -3.70 10.98 -4.01
N GLY A 10 -2.86 11.25 -3.04
CA GLY A 10 -1.43 11.28 -3.25
C GLY A 10 -0.66 11.02 -1.98
N PHE A 11 0.54 10.48 -2.14
CA PHE A 11 1.49 10.34 -1.05
C PHE A 11 2.90 10.50 -1.61
N ALA A 12 3.89 10.49 -0.74
CA ALA A 12 5.25 10.82 -1.12
C ALA A 12 6.21 9.65 -0.94
N ALA A 13 7.32 9.69 -1.66
CA ALA A 13 8.45 8.79 -1.47
C ALA A 13 9.72 9.53 -1.86
N PRO A 14 10.85 9.27 -1.20
CA PRO A 14 12.09 9.96 -1.57
C PRO A 14 12.69 9.47 -2.89
N ASP A 15 12.46 8.22 -3.25
CA ASP A 15 13.03 7.59 -4.45
C ASP A 15 11.88 7.03 -5.31
N ILE A 16 11.56 7.73 -6.38
CA ILE A 16 10.44 7.36 -7.25
C ILE A 16 10.72 6.08 -8.05
N ASP A 17 11.98 5.85 -8.45
CA ASP A 17 12.32 4.61 -9.17
C ASP A 17 12.13 3.39 -8.28
N GLU A 18 12.51 3.48 -7.02
CA GLU A 18 12.28 2.42 -6.04
C GLU A 18 10.78 2.18 -5.83
N ALA A 19 10.01 3.26 -5.68
CA ALA A 19 8.56 3.17 -5.53
C ALA A 19 7.93 2.50 -6.76
N ARG A 20 8.36 2.88 -7.96
CA ARG A 20 7.83 2.30 -9.19
C ARG A 20 8.09 0.79 -9.25
N ARG A 21 9.28 0.34 -8.87
CA ARG A 21 9.57 -1.09 -8.83
C ARG A 21 8.69 -1.82 -7.82
N PHE A 22 8.50 -1.24 -6.66
CA PHE A 22 7.70 -1.88 -5.63
C PHE A 22 6.22 -1.97 -6.03
N TYR A 23 5.62 -0.86 -6.39
CA TYR A 23 4.19 -0.83 -6.73
C TYR A 23 3.89 -1.52 -8.05
N GLY A 24 4.76 -1.37 -9.05
CA GLY A 24 4.55 -1.96 -10.37
C GLY A 24 4.96 -3.41 -10.47
N GLU A 25 6.11 -3.78 -9.90
CA GLU A 25 6.64 -5.14 -10.04
C GLU A 25 6.27 -6.02 -8.86
N THR A 26 6.54 -5.59 -7.62
CA THR A 26 6.26 -6.41 -6.45
C THR A 26 4.76 -6.56 -6.21
N LEU A 27 4.01 -5.45 -6.22
CA LEU A 27 2.56 -5.51 -6.02
C LEU A 27 1.77 -5.76 -7.30
N GLY A 28 2.39 -5.58 -8.46
CA GLY A 28 1.73 -5.86 -9.73
C GLY A 28 0.70 -4.82 -10.14
N LEU A 29 0.76 -3.61 -9.62
CA LEU A 29 -0.17 -2.55 -10.01
C LEU A 29 0.18 -1.98 -11.39
N LYS A 30 -0.84 -1.52 -12.10
CA LYS A 30 -0.63 -0.80 -13.34
C LYS A 30 -0.14 0.60 -13.00
N THR A 31 0.97 1.02 -13.59
CA THR A 31 1.58 2.32 -13.28
C THR A 31 1.92 3.08 -14.55
N SER A 32 2.09 4.39 -14.43
CA SER A 32 2.63 5.24 -15.47
C SER A 32 3.43 6.36 -14.84
N MET A 33 4.25 7.03 -15.66
CA MET A 33 5.04 8.17 -15.20
C MET A 33 4.57 9.42 -15.94
N GLU A 34 4.37 10.50 -15.19
CA GLU A 34 4.10 11.82 -15.75
C GLU A 34 5.13 12.76 -15.17
N ASN A 35 6.13 13.12 -15.96
CA ASN A 35 7.31 13.83 -15.50
C ASN A 35 7.97 13.00 -14.40
N ASP A 36 8.18 13.54 -13.20
CA ASP A 36 8.77 12.82 -12.07
C ASP A 36 7.71 12.24 -11.14
N LEU A 37 6.45 12.21 -11.57
CA LEU A 37 5.34 11.70 -10.78
C LEU A 37 5.01 10.27 -11.19
N LEU A 38 4.86 9.41 -10.21
CA LEU A 38 4.42 8.03 -10.42
C LEU A 38 2.90 7.98 -10.23
N ILE A 39 2.19 7.45 -11.20
CA ILE A 39 0.74 7.31 -11.10
C ILE A 39 0.42 5.82 -10.91
N LEU A 40 -0.29 5.51 -9.84
CA LEU A 40 -0.80 4.17 -9.58
C LEU A 40 -2.24 4.12 -10.08
N HIS A 41 -2.49 3.28 -11.08
CA HIS A 41 -3.84 3.14 -11.66
C HIS A 41 -4.58 2.04 -10.90
N LEU A 42 -5.25 2.42 -9.82
CA LEU A 42 -6.00 1.48 -9.01
C LEU A 42 -7.31 1.11 -9.70
N ALA A 43 -7.80 -0.10 -9.40
CA ALA A 43 -9.05 -0.60 -9.99
C ALA A 43 -10.20 0.37 -9.71
N GLY A 44 -11.13 0.45 -10.65
CA GLY A 44 -12.28 1.34 -10.54
C GLY A 44 -11.99 2.78 -10.95
N GLY A 45 -10.89 3.03 -11.67
CA GLY A 45 -10.54 4.37 -12.12
C GLY A 45 -10.06 5.29 -11.00
N ARG A 46 -9.47 4.73 -9.96
CA ARG A 46 -9.04 5.47 -8.75
C ARG A 46 -7.54 5.68 -8.76
N ASP A 47 -7.09 6.68 -9.49
CA ASP A 47 -5.66 6.97 -9.54
C ASP A 47 -5.14 7.54 -8.23
N THR A 48 -3.89 7.18 -7.90
CA THR A 48 -3.17 7.75 -6.77
C THR A 48 -1.79 8.16 -7.27
N MET A 49 -1.34 9.34 -6.85
CA MET A 49 -0.06 9.87 -7.29
C MET A 49 1.00 9.71 -6.21
N VAL A 50 2.18 9.26 -6.60
CA VAL A 50 3.35 9.22 -5.71
C VAL A 50 4.32 10.28 -6.21
N TYR A 51 4.64 11.25 -5.35
CA TYR A 51 5.52 12.35 -5.75
C TYR A 51 6.84 12.29 -4.98
N PRO A 52 7.93 12.77 -5.60
CA PRO A 52 9.24 12.74 -4.95
C PRO A 52 9.34 13.82 -3.87
N LYS A 53 9.82 13.45 -2.70
CA LYS A 53 9.99 14.36 -1.58
C LYS A 53 11.29 13.99 -0.85
N PRO A 54 12.40 14.72 -1.12
CA PRO A 54 13.70 14.37 -0.52
C PRO A 54 13.73 14.40 1.01
N ASP A 55 12.99 15.33 1.62
CA ASP A 55 12.90 15.45 3.09
C ASP A 55 11.72 14.64 3.64
N PHE A 56 11.51 13.44 3.12
CA PHE A 56 10.35 12.61 3.40
C PHE A 56 10.36 12.03 4.81
N THR A 57 9.18 12.06 5.45
CA THR A 57 8.90 11.33 6.69
C THR A 57 7.66 10.49 6.43
N PRO A 58 7.72 9.16 6.61
CA PRO A 58 6.57 8.33 6.33
C PRO A 58 5.43 8.56 7.32
N ALA A 59 4.19 8.35 6.84
CA ALA A 59 3.02 8.41 7.69
C ALA A 59 3.06 7.25 8.69
N THR A 60 2.51 7.50 9.88
CA THR A 60 2.44 6.48 10.94
C THR A 60 1.08 5.76 10.93
N TYR A 61 0.37 5.84 9.82
CA TYR A 61 -0.95 5.24 9.62
C TYR A 61 -1.03 4.65 8.22
N THR A 62 -2.04 3.80 7.99
CA THR A 62 -2.25 3.14 6.71
C THR A 62 -2.66 4.15 5.64
N ILE A 63 -1.90 4.21 4.55
CA ILE A 63 -2.19 5.15 3.46
C ILE A 63 -2.92 4.50 2.29
N LEU A 64 -2.88 3.17 2.18
CA LEU A 64 -3.47 2.47 1.05
C LEU A 64 -3.92 1.08 1.51
N ASN A 65 -5.15 0.72 1.21
CA ASN A 65 -5.75 -0.54 1.62
C ASN A 65 -6.13 -1.36 0.40
N PHE A 66 -5.78 -2.64 0.41
CA PHE A 66 -6.10 -3.57 -0.66
C PHE A 66 -7.12 -4.60 -0.14
N PRO A 67 -8.41 -4.46 -0.49
CA PRO A 67 -9.38 -5.48 -0.12
C PRO A 67 -9.18 -6.73 -0.97
N VAL A 68 -9.17 -7.87 -0.32
CA VAL A 68 -8.97 -9.18 -0.96
C VAL A 68 -9.97 -10.18 -0.43
N ALA A 69 -10.22 -11.25 -1.19
CA ALA A 69 -11.16 -12.29 -0.77
C ALA A 69 -10.55 -13.20 0.30
N ASP A 70 -9.24 -13.40 0.29
CA ASP A 70 -8.52 -14.32 1.17
C ASP A 70 -7.21 -13.67 1.61
N VAL A 71 -7.19 -13.17 2.84
CA VAL A 71 -6.02 -12.47 3.38
C VAL A 71 -4.83 -13.40 3.57
N GLU A 72 -5.05 -14.65 4.02
CA GLU A 72 -3.95 -15.60 4.19
C GLU A 72 -3.22 -15.84 2.87
N LYS A 73 -3.98 -16.04 1.80
CA LYS A 73 -3.41 -16.26 0.48
C LYS A 73 -2.64 -15.03 -0.01
N ALA A 74 -3.19 -13.84 0.23
CA ALA A 74 -2.51 -12.60 -0.14
C ALA A 74 -1.21 -12.41 0.62
N VAL A 75 -1.22 -12.68 1.93
CA VAL A 75 -0.02 -12.60 2.77
C VAL A 75 1.05 -13.59 2.29
N ASP A 76 0.64 -14.83 1.99
CA ASP A 76 1.58 -15.85 1.51
C ASP A 76 2.22 -15.42 0.19
N GLU A 77 1.43 -14.88 -0.74
CA GLU A 77 1.95 -14.43 -2.02
C GLU A 77 2.89 -13.23 -1.87
N LEU A 78 2.53 -12.24 -1.07
CA LEU A 78 3.40 -11.08 -0.83
C LEU A 78 4.69 -11.50 -0.14
N THR A 79 4.61 -12.41 0.82
CA THR A 79 5.80 -12.93 1.50
C THR A 79 6.72 -13.63 0.51
N SER A 80 6.18 -14.37 -0.45
CA SER A 80 6.97 -15.04 -1.48
C SER A 80 7.68 -14.03 -2.40
N ARG A 81 7.19 -12.81 -2.45
CA ARG A 81 7.80 -11.72 -3.23
C ARG A 81 8.73 -10.85 -2.40
N GLY A 82 9.05 -11.25 -1.18
CA GLY A 82 10.00 -10.55 -0.31
C GLY A 82 9.38 -9.50 0.60
N VAL A 83 8.06 -9.42 0.67
CA VAL A 83 7.40 -8.46 1.57
C VAL A 83 7.38 -9.02 2.99
N GLU A 84 7.76 -8.19 3.97
CA GLU A 84 7.70 -8.55 5.38
C GLU A 84 6.50 -7.85 6.01
N PHE A 85 5.73 -8.59 6.81
CA PHE A 85 4.55 -8.04 7.46
C PHE A 85 4.90 -7.48 8.84
N GLU A 86 4.28 -6.33 9.16
CA GLU A 86 4.55 -5.59 10.38
C GLU A 86 3.81 -6.17 11.56
N ARG A 87 4.41 -6.03 12.75
CA ARG A 87 3.79 -6.44 14.00
C ARG A 87 3.71 -5.24 14.93
N TYR A 88 2.54 -5.03 15.50
CA TYR A 88 2.30 -3.88 16.38
C TYR A 88 1.97 -4.36 17.79
N GLU A 89 2.57 -3.69 18.76
CA GLU A 89 2.30 -3.95 20.18
C GLU A 89 0.82 -3.73 20.48
N GLY A 90 0.25 -4.62 21.29
CA GLY A 90 -1.17 -4.53 21.65
C GLY A 90 -2.12 -5.19 20.67
N PHE A 91 -1.63 -5.63 19.51
CA PHE A 91 -2.44 -6.34 18.53
C PHE A 91 -2.09 -7.83 18.59
N GLU A 92 -3.12 -8.66 18.63
CA GLU A 92 -2.95 -10.11 18.56
C GLU A 92 -2.88 -10.52 17.10
N GLN A 93 -1.65 -10.74 16.63
CA GLN A 93 -1.40 -11.14 15.26
C GLN A 93 -0.86 -12.57 15.23
N ASP A 94 -1.29 -13.36 14.27
CA ASP A 94 -0.81 -14.74 14.13
C ASP A 94 0.63 -14.77 13.57
N GLU A 95 1.14 -15.97 13.29
CA GLU A 95 2.51 -16.14 12.79
C GLU A 95 2.75 -15.48 11.45
N LYS A 96 1.69 -15.22 10.67
CA LYS A 96 1.78 -14.55 9.38
C LYS A 96 1.62 -13.04 9.49
N GLY A 97 1.37 -12.53 10.71
CA GLY A 97 1.13 -11.11 10.93
C GLY A 97 -0.32 -10.68 10.75
N ILE A 98 -1.23 -11.64 10.60
CA ILE A 98 -2.65 -11.33 10.40
C ILE A 98 -3.31 -11.04 11.75
N PHE A 99 -3.94 -9.88 11.86
CA PHE A 99 -4.73 -9.49 13.03
C PHE A 99 -6.12 -10.09 12.90
N ARG A 100 -6.50 -10.89 13.91
CA ARG A 100 -7.77 -11.63 13.94
C ARG A 100 -8.68 -11.15 15.08
N GLY A 101 -8.59 -9.87 15.44
CA GLY A 101 -9.44 -9.28 16.44
C GLY A 101 -10.79 -8.88 15.89
N GLU A 102 -11.35 -7.79 16.40
CA GLU A 102 -12.63 -7.27 15.90
C GLU A 102 -12.46 -6.71 14.49
N GLY A 103 -13.49 -6.87 13.67
CA GLY A 103 -13.48 -6.40 12.29
C GLY A 103 -12.91 -7.43 11.31
N PRO A 104 -12.64 -7.03 10.09
CA PRO A 104 -12.10 -7.95 9.08
C PRO A 104 -10.68 -8.37 9.43
N LEU A 105 -10.28 -9.52 8.88
CA LEU A 105 -8.87 -9.93 8.95
C LEU A 105 -8.05 -8.91 8.20
N ILE A 106 -6.91 -8.50 8.78
CA ILE A 106 -6.08 -7.46 8.19
C ILE A 106 -4.60 -7.74 8.52
N ALA A 107 -3.72 -7.41 7.58
CA ALA A 107 -2.28 -7.47 7.79
C ALA A 107 -1.63 -6.24 7.18
N TRP A 108 -0.58 -5.73 7.83
CA TRP A 108 0.09 -4.49 7.44
C TRP A 108 1.50 -4.77 6.95
N PHE A 109 1.92 -4.01 5.95
CA PHE A 109 3.28 -4.06 5.44
C PHE A 109 3.71 -2.65 5.02
N LYS A 110 4.97 -2.48 4.72
CA LYS A 110 5.49 -1.17 4.33
C LYS A 110 6.02 -1.20 2.90
N ASP A 111 5.90 -0.04 2.22
CA ASP A 111 6.64 0.15 0.99
C ASP A 111 8.12 0.45 1.34
N PRO A 112 9.02 0.51 0.35
CA PRO A 112 10.44 0.77 0.64
C PRO A 112 10.71 2.09 1.35
N ALA A 113 9.82 3.07 1.20
CA ALA A 113 9.97 4.37 1.86
C ALA A 113 9.48 4.35 3.31
N GLY A 114 8.81 3.29 3.75
CA GLY A 114 8.26 3.19 5.09
C GLY A 114 6.78 3.55 5.20
N ASN A 115 6.11 3.86 4.10
CA ASN A 115 4.67 4.06 4.11
C ASN A 115 3.95 2.76 4.47
N ILE A 116 2.89 2.84 5.26
CA ILE A 116 2.16 1.67 5.73
C ILE A 116 0.99 1.36 4.81
N LEU A 117 0.92 0.11 4.37
CA LEU A 117 -0.14 -0.40 3.53
C LEU A 117 -0.81 -1.59 4.24
N ALA A 118 -2.00 -1.95 3.79
CA ALA A 118 -2.72 -3.08 4.38
C ALA A 118 -3.40 -3.92 3.32
N VAL A 119 -3.48 -5.23 3.58
CA VAL A 119 -4.42 -6.13 2.92
C VAL A 119 -5.49 -6.49 3.94
N LEU A 120 -6.74 -6.45 3.54
CA LEU A 120 -7.85 -6.76 4.44
C LEU A 120 -8.89 -7.60 3.70
N GLU A 121 -9.57 -8.46 4.46
CA GLU A 121 -10.57 -9.36 3.89
C GLU A 121 -11.88 -8.63 3.68
N GLN A 122 -12.37 -8.75 2.47
CA GLN A 122 -13.62 -8.07 2.14
C GLN A 122 -14.44 -8.89 1.16
#